data_f41a0a1565ed9868b0fa860eebc99a93
#
_entry.id   f41a0a1565ed9868b0fa860eebc99a93
#
_cell.length_a   1.000
_cell.length_b   1.000
_cell.length_c   1.000
_cell.angle_alpha   90.00
_cell.angle_beta   90.00
_cell.angle_gamma   90.00
#
_symmetry.space_group_name_H-M   'P 1'
#
loop_
_entity.id
_entity.type
_entity.pdbx_description
1 polymer ?
#
loop_
_entity_poly.entity_id
_entity_poly.type
_entity_poly.pdbx_seq_one_letter_code
_entity_poly.pdbx_strand_id
1 'polypeptide(L)'
;MDEATVGRGALLTGKFFRKMGHAARRSLVEDERPFIGLIINQYRMKIGVMYGDPRTTPGGEAKNYAFFTRIEVKRDEWIESGTGQEKHKVGQTIKIRTLKNKSAPPSQVAYVDFYFDEGNCLPGEYDFAKEIVALGIIYKIITRAGAYYSYKDRKWQGADAMVNSIREEVDLKDALDADVREVLRAGSKYVAEVNDAV
;
A
#
# COMPACT_ATOMS: atom_id res chain seq x y z
N MET A 1 32.33 -23.72 -3.18
CA MET A 1 30.94 -23.47 -3.65
C MET A 1 31.01 -23.19 -5.13
N ASP A 2 30.43 -24.02 -5.94
CA ASP A 2 30.54 -23.94 -7.39
C ASP A 2 29.93 -22.64 -7.92
N GLU A 3 30.70 -21.87 -8.69
CA GLU A 3 30.25 -20.65 -9.40
C GLU A 3 29.00 -20.91 -10.27
N ALA A 4 28.78 -22.15 -10.68
CA ALA A 4 27.58 -22.58 -11.41
C ALA A 4 26.25 -22.41 -10.64
N THR A 5 26.28 -22.28 -9.32
CA THR A 5 25.07 -22.17 -8.50
C THR A 5 24.54 -20.74 -8.35
N VAL A 6 25.41 -19.73 -8.43
CA VAL A 6 25.07 -18.32 -8.18
C VAL A 6 24.17 -17.73 -9.27
N GLY A 7 24.33 -18.12 -10.53
CA GLY A 7 23.52 -17.63 -11.65
C GLY A 7 22.21 -18.40 -11.92
N ARG A 8 22.08 -19.61 -11.37
CA ARG A 8 20.99 -20.54 -11.71
C ARG A 8 19.60 -20.01 -11.30
N GLY A 9 19.50 -19.39 -10.12
CA GLY A 9 18.27 -18.78 -9.65
C GLY A 9 17.79 -17.63 -10.53
N ALA A 10 18.70 -16.76 -10.98
CA ALA A 10 18.38 -15.67 -11.90
C ALA A 10 17.89 -16.16 -13.26
N LEU A 11 18.51 -17.24 -13.77
CA LEU A 11 18.16 -17.85 -15.05
C LEU A 11 16.77 -18.52 -15.00
N LEU A 12 16.46 -19.21 -13.92
CA LEU A 12 15.14 -19.82 -13.68
C LEU A 12 14.05 -18.75 -13.55
N THR A 13 14.33 -17.69 -12.80
CA THR A 13 13.42 -16.53 -12.65
C THR A 13 13.16 -15.86 -13.99
N GLY A 14 14.17 -15.66 -14.82
CA GLY A 14 14.00 -15.11 -16.16
C GLY A 14 13.14 -15.99 -17.08
N LYS A 15 13.32 -17.33 -17.01
CA LYS A 15 12.46 -18.28 -17.73
C LYS A 15 11.02 -18.26 -17.24
N PHE A 16 10.83 -18.19 -15.93
CA PHE A 16 9.50 -18.10 -15.31
C PHE A 16 8.74 -16.86 -15.79
N PHE A 17 9.36 -15.67 -15.72
CA PHE A 17 8.68 -14.43 -16.13
C PHE A 17 8.35 -14.39 -17.62
N ARG A 18 9.19 -14.97 -18.49
CA ARG A 18 8.85 -15.10 -19.91
C ARG A 18 7.61 -15.97 -20.12
N LYS A 19 7.56 -17.15 -19.49
CA LYS A 19 6.40 -18.05 -19.58
C LYS A 19 5.13 -17.41 -18.99
N MET A 20 5.26 -16.75 -17.84
CA MET A 20 4.14 -16.06 -17.20
C MET A 20 3.61 -14.91 -18.07
N GLY A 21 4.49 -14.13 -18.72
CA GLY A 21 4.09 -13.07 -19.63
C GLY A 21 3.28 -13.58 -20.83
N HIS A 22 3.67 -14.71 -21.41
CA HIS A 22 2.91 -15.37 -22.47
C HIS A 22 1.54 -15.87 -21.97
N ALA A 23 1.50 -16.51 -20.80
CA ALA A 23 0.27 -17.00 -20.20
C ALA A 23 -0.70 -15.86 -19.85
N ALA A 24 -0.18 -14.75 -19.28
CA ALA A 24 -0.96 -13.58 -18.95
C ALA A 24 -1.60 -12.94 -20.19
N ARG A 25 -0.80 -12.80 -21.28
CA ARG A 25 -1.30 -12.26 -22.54
C ARG A 25 -2.38 -13.16 -23.13
N ARG A 26 -2.17 -14.47 -23.14
CA ARG A 26 -3.14 -15.43 -23.63
C ARG A 26 -4.43 -15.35 -22.82
N SER A 27 -4.36 -15.39 -21.52
CA SER A 27 -5.52 -15.28 -20.63
C SER A 27 -6.31 -13.98 -20.83
N LEU A 28 -5.63 -12.85 -21.09
CA LEU A 28 -6.30 -11.57 -21.34
C LEU A 28 -6.94 -11.51 -22.73
N VAL A 29 -6.26 -11.98 -23.77
CA VAL A 29 -6.64 -11.75 -25.17
C VAL A 29 -7.50 -12.90 -25.73
N GLU A 30 -7.18 -14.15 -25.39
CA GLU A 30 -7.84 -15.33 -25.94
C GLU A 30 -8.96 -15.87 -25.04
N ASP A 31 -8.72 -15.90 -23.73
CA ASP A 31 -9.64 -16.49 -22.77
C ASP A 31 -10.55 -15.45 -22.09
N GLU A 32 -10.33 -14.15 -22.32
CA GLU A 32 -11.02 -13.03 -21.65
C GLU A 32 -11.04 -13.13 -20.11
N ARG A 33 -10.01 -13.75 -19.54
CA ARG A 33 -9.87 -14.01 -18.10
C ARG A 33 -8.60 -13.36 -17.55
N PRO A 34 -8.60 -12.03 -17.36
CA PRO A 34 -7.43 -11.35 -16.81
C PRO A 34 -7.11 -11.86 -15.41
N PHE A 35 -5.81 -12.05 -15.10
CA PHE A 35 -5.37 -12.40 -13.76
C PHE A 35 -4.29 -11.42 -13.27
N ILE A 36 -4.20 -11.26 -11.96
CA ILE A 36 -3.15 -10.49 -11.30
C ILE A 36 -2.19 -11.45 -10.62
N GLY A 37 -0.91 -11.40 -10.99
CA GLY A 37 0.15 -12.14 -10.32
C GLY A 37 0.77 -11.31 -9.19
N LEU A 38 0.61 -11.74 -7.93
CA LEU A 38 1.27 -11.16 -6.78
C LEU A 38 2.49 -11.99 -6.40
N ILE A 39 3.69 -11.37 -6.39
CA ILE A 39 4.94 -12.04 -6.07
C ILE A 39 5.56 -11.36 -4.86
N ILE A 40 5.71 -12.13 -3.79
CA ILE A 40 6.35 -11.68 -2.54
C ILE A 40 7.84 -12.00 -2.61
N ASN A 41 8.67 -11.03 -2.22
CA ASN A 41 10.11 -11.17 -2.16
C ASN A 41 10.65 -10.43 -0.93
N GLN A 42 11.87 -10.77 -0.51
CA GLN A 42 12.54 -10.14 0.62
C GLN A 42 13.83 -9.47 0.18
N TYR A 43 14.17 -8.37 0.84
CA TYR A 43 15.48 -7.76 0.68
C TYR A 43 16.60 -8.65 1.22
N ARG A 44 17.71 -8.63 0.51
CA ARG A 44 19.01 -9.18 0.92
C ARG A 44 20.03 -8.08 0.80
N MET A 45 21.07 -8.15 1.59
CA MET A 45 22.20 -7.22 1.52
C MET A 45 23.23 -7.75 0.53
N LYS A 46 23.67 -6.92 -0.41
CA LYS A 46 24.83 -7.22 -1.25
C LYS A 46 26.10 -7.03 -0.42
N ILE A 47 26.95 -8.06 -0.41
CA ILE A 47 28.25 -8.00 0.27
C ILE A 47 29.19 -7.14 -0.58
N GLY A 48 29.98 -6.27 0.06
CA GLY A 48 31.01 -5.45 -0.61
C GLY A 48 30.53 -4.16 -1.23
N VAL A 49 29.28 -3.76 -1.04
CA VAL A 49 28.79 -2.44 -1.48
C VAL A 49 29.14 -1.39 -0.45
N MET A 50 30.11 -0.54 -0.74
CA MET A 50 30.58 0.54 0.14
C MET A 50 29.78 1.83 -0.02
N TYR A 51 29.16 2.07 -1.19
CA TYR A 51 28.39 3.28 -1.50
C TYR A 51 27.04 2.91 -2.13
N GLY A 52 26.00 3.73 -1.88
CA GLY A 52 24.65 3.52 -2.38
C GLY A 52 23.83 2.55 -1.53
N ASP A 53 22.67 2.13 -2.04
CA ASP A 53 21.78 1.21 -1.34
C ASP A 53 22.23 -0.25 -1.55
N PRO A 54 22.73 -0.94 -0.52
CA PRO A 54 23.17 -2.33 -0.63
C PRO A 54 22.01 -3.32 -0.75
N ARG A 55 20.76 -2.89 -0.58
CA ARG A 55 19.60 -3.77 -0.62
C ARG A 55 19.34 -4.28 -2.04
N THR A 56 19.13 -5.57 -2.15
CA THR A 56 18.74 -6.24 -3.39
C THR A 56 17.68 -7.28 -3.10
N THR A 57 17.01 -7.75 -4.13
CA THR A 57 16.05 -8.85 -4.03
C THR A 57 16.53 -10.04 -4.85
N PRO A 58 16.44 -11.29 -4.34
CA PRO A 58 16.80 -12.50 -5.08
C PRO A 58 16.06 -12.63 -6.42
N GLY A 59 16.65 -13.36 -7.37
CA GLY A 59 16.01 -13.67 -8.65
C GLY A 59 16.52 -12.85 -9.85
N GLY A 60 17.63 -12.10 -9.71
CA GLY A 60 18.27 -11.36 -10.80
C GLY A 60 17.48 -10.14 -11.27
N GLU A 61 17.96 -9.46 -12.30
CA GLU A 61 17.37 -8.21 -12.81
C GLU A 61 16.13 -8.43 -13.68
N ALA A 62 15.96 -9.59 -14.30
CA ALA A 62 14.85 -9.89 -15.21
C ALA A 62 13.47 -9.61 -14.59
N LYS A 63 13.30 -9.90 -13.28
CA LYS A 63 12.07 -9.61 -12.55
C LYS A 63 11.74 -8.13 -12.47
N ASN A 64 12.76 -7.26 -12.36
CA ASN A 64 12.58 -5.83 -12.24
C ASN A 64 11.97 -5.22 -13.51
N TYR A 65 12.29 -5.80 -14.67
CA TYR A 65 11.67 -5.43 -15.95
C TYR A 65 10.26 -6.00 -16.11
N ALA A 66 10.04 -7.23 -15.66
CA ALA A 66 8.77 -7.95 -15.80
C ALA A 66 7.64 -7.31 -14.98
N PHE A 67 7.93 -6.84 -13.76
CA PHE A 67 6.92 -6.26 -12.89
C PHE A 67 6.31 -4.99 -13.46
N PHE A 68 4.98 -4.93 -13.42
CA PHE A 68 4.21 -3.73 -13.72
C PHE A 68 4.30 -2.72 -12.57
N THR A 69 4.04 -3.20 -11.36
CA THR A 69 4.17 -2.42 -10.12
C THR A 69 5.12 -3.13 -9.16
N ARG A 70 5.95 -2.38 -8.45
CA ARG A 70 6.78 -2.86 -7.33
C ARG A 70 6.48 -2.02 -6.12
N ILE A 71 6.15 -2.70 -5.04
CA ILE A 71 5.78 -2.09 -3.77
C ILE A 71 6.77 -2.54 -2.71
N GLU A 72 7.35 -1.59 -1.99
CA GLU A 72 8.11 -1.83 -0.77
C GLU A 72 7.15 -1.70 0.42
N VAL A 73 7.17 -2.70 1.28
CA VAL A 73 6.41 -2.71 2.54
C VAL A 73 7.42 -2.85 3.67
N LYS A 74 7.41 -1.94 4.61
CA LYS A 74 8.26 -1.99 5.79
C LYS A 74 7.57 -1.39 7.00
N ARG A 75 7.97 -1.82 8.19
CA ARG A 75 7.62 -1.11 9.41
C ARG A 75 8.33 0.24 9.42
N ASP A 76 7.58 1.30 9.73
CA ASP A 76 8.10 2.65 9.93
C ASP A 76 8.38 2.86 11.42
N GLU A 77 7.37 2.74 12.26
CA GLU A 77 7.48 2.90 13.70
C GLU A 77 6.62 1.91 14.48
N TRP A 78 6.85 1.81 15.79
CA TRP A 78 6.02 1.04 16.70
C TRP A 78 4.90 1.93 17.25
N ILE A 79 3.69 1.38 17.35
CA ILE A 79 2.60 1.97 18.10
C ILE A 79 2.67 1.40 19.51
N GLU A 80 2.76 2.28 20.49
CA GLU A 80 2.96 1.91 21.89
C GLU A 80 1.77 2.41 22.73
N SER A 81 1.38 1.63 23.72
CA SER A 81 0.35 1.95 24.72
C SER A 81 0.96 1.92 26.11
N GLY A 82 0.30 2.60 27.05
CA GLY A 82 0.79 2.72 28.44
C GLY A 82 1.73 3.90 28.66
N THR A 83 2.12 4.11 29.90
CA THR A 83 3.00 5.20 30.34
C THR A 83 4.14 4.67 31.20
N GLY A 84 5.30 5.31 31.12
CA GLY A 84 6.46 4.96 31.93
C GLY A 84 6.92 3.51 31.71
N GLN A 85 7.02 2.72 32.79
CA GLN A 85 7.51 1.33 32.74
C GLN A 85 6.47 0.33 32.19
N GLU A 86 5.20 0.72 32.13
CA GLU A 86 4.13 -0.12 31.57
C GLU A 86 3.99 0.06 30.04
N LYS A 87 4.84 0.85 29.44
CA LYS A 87 4.82 1.10 28.01
C LYS A 87 5.15 -0.17 27.22
N HIS A 88 4.23 -0.60 26.39
CA HIS A 88 4.37 -1.80 25.56
C HIS A 88 3.88 -1.55 24.13
N LYS A 89 4.32 -2.40 23.22
CA LYS A 89 3.98 -2.29 21.80
C LYS A 89 2.66 -2.98 21.54
N VAL A 90 1.71 -2.24 20.98
CA VAL A 90 0.36 -2.74 20.62
C VAL A 90 0.16 -2.84 19.12
N GLY A 91 1.03 -2.20 18.33
CA GLY A 91 0.90 -2.18 16.88
C GLY A 91 2.15 -1.66 16.19
N GLN A 92 2.03 -1.43 14.90
CA GLN A 92 3.08 -0.84 14.08
C GLN A 92 2.48 -0.02 12.94
N THR A 93 3.10 1.09 12.63
CA THR A 93 2.84 1.82 11.40
C THR A 93 3.64 1.18 10.26
N ILE A 94 2.93 0.75 9.24
CA ILE A 94 3.48 0.14 8.03
C ILE A 94 3.60 1.22 6.97
N LYS A 95 4.81 1.43 6.47
CA LYS A 95 5.08 2.28 5.32
C LYS A 95 5.05 1.46 4.05
N ILE A 96 4.21 1.87 3.12
CA ILE A 96 4.03 1.29 1.80
C ILE A 96 4.53 2.29 0.77
N ARG A 97 5.48 1.90 -0.07
CA ARG A 97 6.05 2.79 -1.10
C ARG A 97 6.06 2.11 -2.46
N THR A 98 5.57 2.80 -3.48
CA THR A 98 5.70 2.35 -4.86
C THR A 98 7.11 2.65 -5.39
N LEU A 99 7.91 1.61 -5.63
CA LEU A 99 9.25 1.74 -6.22
C LEU A 99 9.21 1.83 -7.75
N LYS A 100 8.19 1.21 -8.35
CA LYS A 100 7.91 1.21 -9.78
C LYS A 100 6.41 1.17 -9.98
N ASN A 101 5.92 1.96 -10.91
CA ASN A 101 4.54 1.91 -11.38
C ASN A 101 4.54 2.29 -12.87
N LYS A 102 3.89 1.48 -13.70
CA LYS A 102 3.80 1.74 -15.14
C LYS A 102 2.54 2.51 -15.53
N SER A 103 1.55 2.61 -14.65
CA SER A 103 0.26 3.29 -14.92
C SER A 103 0.09 4.61 -14.18
N ALA A 104 0.96 4.93 -13.21
CA ALA A 104 0.87 6.14 -12.42
C ALA A 104 2.27 6.57 -11.93
N PRO A 105 2.44 7.81 -11.41
CA PRO A 105 3.73 8.26 -10.88
C PRO A 105 4.28 7.30 -9.82
N PRO A 106 5.56 6.91 -9.92
CA PRO A 106 6.23 6.10 -8.89
C PRO A 106 6.49 6.94 -7.63
N SER A 107 7.07 6.29 -6.61
CA SER A 107 7.50 6.93 -5.35
C SER A 107 6.38 7.48 -4.49
N GLN A 108 5.13 7.07 -4.73
CA GLN A 108 4.02 7.35 -3.83
C GLN A 108 4.22 6.60 -2.52
N VAL A 109 3.85 7.22 -1.42
CA VAL A 109 3.99 6.66 -0.07
C VAL A 109 2.64 6.71 0.63
N ALA A 110 2.28 5.60 1.28
CA ALA A 110 1.14 5.50 2.18
C ALA A 110 1.61 4.92 3.52
N TYR A 111 0.87 5.23 4.56
CA TYR A 111 1.09 4.71 5.91
C TYR A 111 -0.20 4.08 6.38
N VAL A 112 -0.10 2.89 6.99
CA VAL A 112 -1.23 2.13 7.53
C VAL A 112 -0.85 1.63 8.91
N ASP A 113 -1.72 1.84 9.89
CA ASP A 113 -1.53 1.33 11.23
C ASP A 113 -2.15 -0.06 11.36
N PHE A 114 -1.35 -1.00 11.86
CA PHE A 114 -1.75 -2.38 12.12
C PHE A 114 -1.57 -2.70 13.59
N TYR A 115 -2.61 -3.24 14.23
CA TYR A 115 -2.62 -3.61 15.63
C TYR A 115 -2.52 -5.13 15.79
N PHE A 116 -1.69 -5.58 16.70
CA PHE A 116 -1.53 -7.00 17.07
C PHE A 116 -1.85 -7.26 18.54
N ASP A 117 -2.11 -6.20 19.30
CA ASP A 117 -2.59 -6.24 20.67
C ASP A 117 -3.69 -5.18 20.86
N GLU A 118 -4.34 -5.16 22.03
CA GLU A 118 -5.41 -4.21 22.32
C GLU A 118 -4.92 -2.76 22.22
N GLY A 119 -5.66 -1.95 21.46
CA GLY A 119 -5.35 -0.56 21.19
C GLY A 119 -6.55 0.16 20.60
N ASN A 120 -6.32 1.00 19.61
CA ASN A 120 -7.41 1.69 18.91
C ASN A 120 -8.27 0.77 18.03
N CYS A 121 -7.75 -0.43 17.71
CA CYS A 121 -8.42 -1.47 16.94
C CYS A 121 -8.23 -2.82 17.64
N LEU A 122 -9.00 -3.82 17.22
CA LEU A 122 -8.83 -5.18 17.71
C LEU A 122 -7.50 -5.79 17.19
N PRO A 123 -6.94 -6.77 17.93
CA PRO A 123 -5.76 -7.49 17.46
C PRO A 123 -5.99 -8.15 16.09
N GLY A 124 -5.07 -7.92 15.16
CA GLY A 124 -5.15 -8.41 13.78
C GLY A 124 -5.81 -7.44 12.80
N GLU A 125 -6.21 -6.26 13.24
CA GLU A 125 -6.88 -5.27 12.40
C GLU A 125 -5.99 -4.10 11.99
N TYR A 126 -6.37 -3.47 10.88
CA TYR A 126 -5.85 -2.18 10.43
C TYR A 126 -6.75 -1.05 10.92
N ASP A 127 -6.16 0.12 11.20
CA ASP A 127 -6.93 1.32 11.56
C ASP A 127 -7.63 1.94 10.35
N PHE A 128 -8.70 1.30 9.95
CA PHE A 128 -9.49 1.71 8.81
C PHE A 128 -10.11 3.10 9.00
N ALA A 129 -10.50 3.47 10.23
CA ALA A 129 -11.08 4.78 10.51
C ALA A 129 -10.06 5.91 10.27
N LYS A 130 -8.81 5.72 10.70
CA LYS A 130 -7.72 6.67 10.44
C LYS A 130 -7.44 6.78 8.94
N GLU A 131 -7.48 5.66 8.22
CA GLU A 131 -7.24 5.62 6.78
C GLU A 131 -8.31 6.38 5.99
N ILE A 132 -9.60 6.11 6.23
CA ILE A 132 -10.68 6.80 5.50
C ILE A 132 -10.76 8.29 5.81
N VAL A 133 -10.45 8.71 7.04
CA VAL A 133 -10.34 10.13 7.40
C VAL A 133 -9.21 10.79 6.63
N ALA A 134 -8.03 10.16 6.56
CA ALA A 134 -6.91 10.67 5.78
C ALA A 134 -7.25 10.81 4.28
N LEU A 135 -7.90 9.81 3.70
CA LEU A 135 -8.38 9.85 2.32
C LEU A 135 -9.45 10.94 2.12
N GLY A 136 -10.40 11.05 3.06
CA GLY A 136 -11.42 12.10 3.04
C GLY A 136 -10.84 13.52 3.01
N ILE A 137 -9.73 13.75 3.72
CA ILE A 137 -8.99 15.01 3.71
C ILE A 137 -8.29 15.23 2.36
N ILE A 138 -7.58 14.21 1.87
CA ILE A 138 -6.85 14.26 0.59
C ILE A 138 -7.79 14.57 -0.57
N TYR A 139 -8.96 13.95 -0.60
CA TYR A 139 -9.95 14.14 -1.65
C TYR A 139 -10.94 15.28 -1.37
N LYS A 140 -10.70 16.09 -0.33
CA LYS A 140 -11.50 17.27 0.04
C LYS A 140 -12.98 16.98 0.34
N ILE A 141 -13.30 15.75 0.71
CA ILE A 141 -14.60 15.33 1.24
C ILE A 141 -14.74 15.88 2.66
N ILE A 142 -13.65 15.78 3.43
CA ILE A 142 -13.50 16.42 4.73
C ILE A 142 -12.84 17.76 4.53
N THR A 143 -13.48 18.83 5.01
CA THR A 143 -12.90 20.17 4.99
C THR A 143 -12.17 20.45 6.30
N ARG A 144 -11.01 21.12 6.18
CA ARG A 144 -10.21 21.55 7.34
C ARG A 144 -10.12 23.07 7.40
N ALA A 145 -10.48 23.63 8.55
CA ALA A 145 -10.34 25.06 8.84
C ALA A 145 -9.61 25.22 10.19
N GLY A 146 -8.31 25.51 10.12
CA GLY A 146 -7.46 25.58 11.30
C GLY A 146 -7.39 24.22 12.03
N ALA A 147 -7.83 24.21 13.29
CA ALA A 147 -7.90 22.99 14.12
C ALA A 147 -9.20 22.19 13.92
N TYR A 148 -10.10 22.67 13.08
CA TYR A 148 -11.41 22.05 12.92
C TYR A 148 -11.51 21.24 11.63
N TYR A 149 -12.15 20.08 11.73
CA TYR A 149 -12.48 19.16 10.63
C TYR A 149 -14.00 19.07 10.51
N SER A 150 -14.53 19.16 9.29
CA SER A 150 -15.97 19.11 9.05
C SER A 150 -16.31 18.11 7.95
N TYR A 151 -17.34 17.33 8.17
CA TYR A 151 -17.90 16.38 7.22
C TYR A 151 -19.42 16.38 7.36
N LYS A 152 -20.13 16.66 6.26
CA LYS A 152 -21.59 16.90 6.28
C LYS A 152 -21.94 17.97 7.34
N ASP A 153 -22.87 17.70 8.19
CA ASP A 153 -23.37 18.62 9.24
C ASP A 153 -22.58 18.56 10.55
N ARG A 154 -21.46 17.81 10.56
CA ARG A 154 -20.66 17.58 11.76
C ARG A 154 -19.32 18.30 11.72
N LYS A 155 -18.84 18.65 12.91
CA LYS A 155 -17.59 19.35 13.09
C LYS A 155 -16.86 18.83 14.34
N TRP A 156 -15.56 18.58 14.20
CA TRP A 156 -14.68 18.11 15.27
C TRP A 156 -13.48 19.03 15.43
N GLN A 157 -13.04 19.19 16.67
CA GLN A 157 -11.80 19.89 16.97
C GLN A 157 -10.67 18.86 17.10
N GLY A 158 -9.76 18.89 16.15
CA GLY A 158 -8.65 17.91 16.02
C GLY A 158 -9.02 16.68 15.17
N ALA A 159 -8.00 16.12 14.52
CA ALA A 159 -8.15 14.93 13.70
C ALA A 159 -8.50 13.70 14.53
N ASP A 160 -7.90 13.56 15.72
CA ASP A 160 -8.12 12.40 16.60
C ASP A 160 -9.56 12.31 17.07
N ALA A 161 -10.18 13.47 17.41
CA ALA A 161 -11.58 13.51 17.78
C ALA A 161 -12.50 13.01 16.66
N MET A 162 -12.20 13.40 15.40
CA MET A 162 -12.93 12.92 14.24
C MET A 162 -12.71 11.43 14.02
N VAL A 163 -11.47 10.96 14.06
CA VAL A 163 -11.15 9.54 13.89
C VAL A 163 -11.84 8.66 14.92
N ASN A 164 -11.89 9.11 16.19
CA ASN A 164 -12.57 8.39 17.25
C ASN A 164 -14.09 8.29 17.00
N SER A 165 -14.74 9.39 16.61
CA SER A 165 -16.16 9.36 16.23
C SER A 165 -16.41 8.41 15.05
N ILE A 166 -15.53 8.36 14.06
CA ILE A 166 -15.62 7.43 12.91
C ILE A 166 -15.45 5.97 13.38
N ARG A 167 -14.62 5.68 14.40
CA ARG A 167 -14.51 4.32 14.94
C ARG A 167 -15.76 3.88 15.67
N GLU A 168 -16.34 4.77 16.45
CA GLU A 168 -17.48 4.47 17.32
C GLU A 168 -18.81 4.38 16.56
N GLU A 169 -18.96 5.16 15.49
CA GLU A 169 -20.22 5.28 14.75
C GLU A 169 -20.15 4.59 13.38
N VAL A 170 -20.72 3.39 13.30
CA VAL A 170 -20.70 2.56 12.07
C VAL A 170 -21.33 3.29 10.88
N ASP A 171 -22.49 3.92 11.07
CA ASP A 171 -23.20 4.63 10.00
C ASP A 171 -22.36 5.80 9.44
N LEU A 172 -21.66 6.52 10.32
CA LEU A 172 -20.79 7.61 9.93
C LEU A 172 -19.56 7.12 9.15
N LYS A 173 -18.99 6.00 9.60
CA LYS A 173 -17.88 5.33 8.93
C LYS A 173 -18.27 4.86 7.54
N ASP A 174 -19.40 4.19 7.42
CA ASP A 174 -19.89 3.65 6.15
C ASP A 174 -20.25 4.77 5.16
N ALA A 175 -20.82 5.87 5.65
CA ALA A 175 -21.10 7.04 4.83
C ALA A 175 -19.83 7.68 4.29
N LEU A 176 -18.79 7.87 5.12
CA LEU A 176 -17.52 8.43 4.68
C LEU A 176 -16.79 7.49 3.71
N ASP A 177 -16.79 6.18 3.97
CA ASP A 177 -16.20 5.18 3.07
C ASP A 177 -16.88 5.19 1.70
N ALA A 178 -18.22 5.28 1.67
CA ALA A 178 -18.99 5.37 0.43
C ALA A 178 -18.62 6.61 -0.38
N ASP A 179 -18.55 7.78 0.26
CA ASP A 179 -18.20 9.05 -0.39
C ASP A 179 -16.75 9.00 -0.92
N VAL A 180 -15.81 8.45 -0.15
CA VAL A 180 -14.41 8.25 -0.60
C VAL A 180 -14.33 7.32 -1.81
N ARG A 181 -15.03 6.19 -1.77
CA ARG A 181 -15.05 5.22 -2.89
C ARG A 181 -15.70 5.81 -4.15
N GLU A 182 -16.70 6.66 -4.00
CA GLU A 182 -17.32 7.33 -5.15
C GLU A 182 -16.33 8.22 -5.87
N VAL A 183 -15.59 9.06 -5.14
CA VAL A 183 -14.55 9.94 -5.72
C VAL A 183 -13.42 9.13 -6.36
N LEU A 184 -12.98 8.03 -5.74
CA LEU A 184 -11.97 7.15 -6.31
C LEU A 184 -12.42 6.50 -7.62
N ARG A 185 -13.68 6.05 -7.69
CA ARG A 185 -14.27 5.47 -8.91
C ARG A 185 -14.44 6.50 -10.01
N ALA A 186 -14.86 7.72 -9.68
CA ALA A 186 -14.98 8.82 -10.65
C ALA A 186 -13.60 9.18 -11.24
N GLY A 187 -12.56 9.28 -10.41
CA GLY A 187 -11.19 9.51 -10.87
C GLY A 187 -10.66 8.38 -11.78
N SER A 188 -11.01 7.14 -11.49
CA SER A 188 -10.64 5.98 -12.32
C SER A 188 -11.33 6.00 -13.69
N LYS A 189 -12.59 6.41 -13.76
CA LYS A 189 -13.33 6.57 -15.04
C LYS A 189 -12.71 7.64 -15.93
N TYR A 190 -12.29 8.77 -15.37
CA TYR A 190 -11.63 9.84 -16.11
C TYR A 190 -10.33 9.37 -16.77
N VAL A 191 -9.54 8.54 -16.08
CA VAL A 191 -8.31 7.96 -16.64
C VAL A 191 -8.61 6.97 -17.79
N ALA A 192 -9.68 6.20 -17.68
CA ALA A 192 -10.11 5.27 -18.74
C ALA A 192 -10.57 6.03 -20.00
N GLU A 193 -11.38 7.06 -19.85
CA GLU A 193 -11.87 7.88 -20.98
C GLU A 193 -10.74 8.61 -21.72
N VAL A 194 -9.70 9.06 -21.01
CA VAL A 194 -8.52 9.70 -21.63
C VAL A 194 -7.69 8.68 -22.41
N ASN A 195 -7.61 7.42 -21.96
CA ASN A 195 -6.86 6.37 -22.65
C ASN A 195 -7.60 5.83 -23.91
N ASP A 196 -8.92 5.90 -23.94
CA ASP A 196 -9.72 5.51 -25.10
C ASP A 196 -9.79 6.62 -26.18
N ALA A 197 -9.35 7.84 -25.85
CA ALA A 197 -9.31 9.00 -26.75
C ALA A 197 -7.95 9.22 -27.44
N VAL A 198 -6.94 8.38 -27.16
CA VAL A 198 -5.57 8.40 -27.72
C VAL A 198 -5.33 7.15 -28.55
#